data_ca147c0ac13fd6cc98881fbeb5985350
#
_entry.id   ca147c0ac13fd6cc98881fbeb5985350
#
_cell.length_a   1.000
_cell.length_b   1.000
_cell.length_c   1.000
_cell.angle_alpha   90.00
_cell.angle_beta   90.00
_cell.angle_gamma   90.00
#
_symmetry.space_group_name_H-M   'P 1'
#
loop_
_entity.id
_entity.type
_entity.pdbx_description
1 polymer ?
#
loop_
_entity_poly.entity_id
_entity_poly.type
_entity_poly.pdbx_seq_one_letter_code
_entity_poly.pdbx_strand_id
1 'polypeptide(L)'
;MKASEIEKKAKTIRRTIGKKYGFRQRDYINWKIKDGYFFELDTTYVVNTELLVKPLFMDDLYWKIIYPHKETKHPDSLRGTGILCHLSEKIWEERFPEDLEKGFSVERFEPIMEDVYRKAEMEIEAFLHQYPSPDLFGKFLSDNKVECDLSNVLILINEGKFEEAAQFAKGRIGNRRGCINSWRMPDGTEKEEFEFILEYCLKKIEEG
;
A
#
# COMPACT_ATOMS: atom_id res chain seq x y z
N MET A 1 19.98 26.44 9.21
CA MET A 1 18.54 26.34 8.88
C MET A 1 17.90 25.42 9.93
N LYS A 2 16.70 25.73 10.42
CA LYS A 2 16.00 24.88 11.40
C LYS A 2 15.50 23.59 10.71
N ALA A 3 15.45 22.47 11.42
CA ALA A 3 14.99 21.19 10.86
C ALA A 3 13.60 21.30 10.21
N SER A 4 12.67 22.04 10.83
CA SER A 4 11.33 22.28 10.28
C SER A 4 11.32 23.07 8.95
N GLU A 5 12.31 23.92 8.72
CA GLU A 5 12.45 24.67 7.46
C GLU A 5 12.99 23.77 6.34
N ILE A 6 13.93 22.87 6.70
CA ILE A 6 14.47 21.84 5.79
C ILE A 6 13.33 20.96 5.32
N GLU A 7 12.56 20.42 6.26
CA GLU A 7 11.43 19.53 5.97
C GLU A 7 10.39 20.20 5.07
N LYS A 8 10.02 21.44 5.36
CA LYS A 8 9.08 22.21 4.53
C LYS A 8 9.58 22.41 3.10
N LYS A 9 10.88 22.71 2.92
CA LYS A 9 11.49 22.84 1.60
C LYS A 9 11.52 21.50 0.86
N ALA A 10 11.95 20.43 1.52
CA ALA A 10 11.97 19.10 0.95
C ALA A 10 10.57 18.64 0.50
N LYS A 11 9.54 18.86 1.34
CA LYS A 11 8.13 18.57 1.00
C LYS A 11 7.68 19.35 -0.24
N THR A 12 8.07 20.62 -0.35
CA THR A 12 7.72 21.46 -1.51
C THR A 12 8.39 20.94 -2.79
N ILE A 13 9.67 20.57 -2.74
CA ILE A 13 10.42 20.01 -3.87
C ILE A 13 9.75 18.71 -4.34
N ARG A 14 9.53 17.76 -3.43
CA ARG A 14 8.86 16.49 -3.73
C ARG A 14 7.51 16.73 -4.42
N ARG A 15 6.70 17.63 -3.88
CA ARG A 15 5.38 17.96 -4.45
C ARG A 15 5.49 18.56 -5.85
N THR A 16 6.45 19.45 -6.07
CA THR A 16 6.63 20.13 -7.36
C THR A 16 7.10 19.15 -8.42
N ILE A 17 8.11 18.34 -8.09
CA ILE A 17 8.66 17.35 -9.01
C ILE A 17 7.64 16.22 -9.24
N GLY A 18 7.06 15.67 -8.16
CA GLY A 18 6.09 14.58 -8.27
C GLY A 18 4.92 14.89 -9.20
N LYS A 19 4.44 16.16 -9.21
CA LYS A 19 3.40 16.58 -10.16
C LYS A 19 3.80 16.46 -11.63
N LYS A 20 5.07 16.65 -12.00
CA LYS A 20 5.56 16.49 -13.38
C LYS A 20 5.39 15.04 -13.84
N TYR A 21 5.51 14.08 -12.92
CA TYR A 21 5.38 12.64 -13.14
C TYR A 21 3.98 12.10 -12.79
N GLY A 22 3.00 12.97 -12.55
CA GLY A 22 1.62 12.60 -12.28
C GLY A 22 1.34 12.09 -10.86
N PHE A 23 2.32 12.22 -9.95
CA PHE A 23 2.11 11.89 -8.53
C PHE A 23 1.34 12.99 -7.79
N ARG A 24 0.49 12.57 -6.88
CA ARG A 24 -0.14 13.40 -5.85
C ARG A 24 0.63 13.22 -4.54
N GLN A 25 0.51 14.17 -3.62
CA GLN A 25 1.18 14.11 -2.33
C GLN A 25 0.20 14.33 -1.19
N ARG A 26 0.31 13.47 -0.18
CA ARG A 26 -0.28 13.67 1.14
C ARG A 26 0.81 13.40 2.18
N ASP A 27 1.10 14.38 3.01
CA ASP A 27 2.18 14.35 3.99
C ASP A 27 3.53 13.95 3.36
N TYR A 28 4.06 12.79 3.68
CA TYR A 28 5.32 12.25 3.13
C TYR A 28 5.10 11.26 1.99
N ILE A 29 3.86 10.83 1.80
CA ILE A 29 3.50 9.82 0.81
C ILE A 29 3.20 10.51 -0.51
N ASN A 30 3.88 10.06 -1.55
CA ASN A 30 3.59 10.44 -2.93
C ASN A 30 2.94 9.26 -3.60
N TRP A 31 1.82 9.48 -4.29
CA TRP A 31 1.05 8.39 -4.83
C TRP A 31 0.48 8.70 -6.20
N LYS A 32 0.27 7.62 -6.98
CA LYS A 32 -0.31 7.66 -8.32
C LYS A 32 -1.21 6.45 -8.50
N ILE A 33 -2.35 6.66 -9.16
CA ILE A 33 -3.22 5.57 -9.59
C ILE A 33 -3.05 5.40 -11.10
N LYS A 34 -2.79 4.17 -11.53
CA LYS A 34 -2.68 3.81 -12.94
C LYS A 34 -3.13 2.37 -13.14
N ASP A 35 -3.95 2.12 -14.16
CA ASP A 35 -4.42 0.80 -14.59
C ASP A 35 -4.98 -0.10 -13.46
N GLY A 36 -5.72 0.53 -12.51
CA GLY A 36 -6.34 -0.18 -11.38
C GLY A 36 -5.41 -0.48 -10.22
N TYR A 37 -4.16 -0.01 -10.28
CA TYR A 37 -3.19 -0.09 -9.19
C TYR A 37 -2.99 1.25 -8.49
N PHE A 38 -2.69 1.17 -7.21
CA PHE A 38 -2.18 2.27 -6.40
C PHE A 38 -0.68 2.09 -6.23
N PHE A 39 0.09 3.04 -6.73
CA PHE A 39 1.53 3.12 -6.55
C PHE A 39 1.85 4.16 -5.50
N GLU A 40 2.69 3.80 -4.54
CA GLU A 40 3.15 4.65 -3.46
C GLU A 40 4.66 4.81 -3.53
N LEU A 41 5.13 6.05 -3.65
CA LEU A 41 6.53 6.38 -3.54
C LEU A 41 6.77 6.95 -2.14
N ASP A 42 7.26 6.12 -1.24
CA ASP A 42 7.65 6.53 0.09
C ASP A 42 9.04 7.16 0.05
N THR A 43 9.09 8.42 0.45
CA THR A 43 10.32 9.21 0.53
C THR A 43 10.50 9.78 1.94
N THR A 44 9.94 9.10 2.95
CA THR A 44 9.90 9.58 4.34
C THR A 44 11.30 9.67 4.93
N TYR A 45 12.15 8.73 4.59
CA TYR A 45 13.52 8.69 5.10
C TYR A 45 14.48 9.33 4.08
N VAL A 46 15.28 10.27 4.55
CA VAL A 46 16.33 10.94 3.73
C VAL A 46 17.39 9.94 3.24
N VAL A 47 17.36 8.72 3.76
CA VAL A 47 18.34 7.64 3.50
C VAL A 47 17.87 6.70 2.40
N ASN A 48 16.57 6.54 2.23
CA ASN A 48 15.97 5.51 1.38
C ASN A 48 14.67 6.00 0.75
N THR A 49 14.37 5.51 -0.43
CA THR A 49 13.06 5.63 -1.07
C THR A 49 12.59 4.28 -1.54
N GLU A 50 11.30 4.02 -1.41
CA GLU A 50 10.68 2.76 -1.82
C GLU A 50 9.48 3.05 -2.72
N LEU A 51 9.34 2.24 -3.77
CA LEU A 51 8.15 2.21 -4.60
C LEU A 51 7.34 0.97 -4.27
N LEU A 52 6.13 1.19 -3.81
CA LEU A 52 5.21 0.15 -3.38
C LEU A 52 4.01 0.11 -4.34
N VAL A 53 3.39 -1.05 -4.46
CA VAL A 53 2.21 -1.25 -5.32
C VAL A 53 1.17 -2.14 -4.66
N LYS A 54 -0.10 -1.87 -4.95
CA LYS A 54 -1.23 -2.77 -4.65
C LYS A 54 -2.39 -2.52 -5.60
N PRO A 55 -3.25 -3.51 -5.86
CA PRO A 55 -4.52 -3.32 -6.54
C PRO A 55 -5.50 -2.47 -5.72
N LEU A 56 -6.26 -1.61 -6.39
CA LEU A 56 -7.27 -0.78 -5.71
C LEU A 56 -8.37 -1.62 -5.04
N PHE A 57 -8.73 -2.76 -5.63
CA PHE A 57 -9.77 -3.63 -5.07
C PHE A 57 -9.43 -4.14 -3.67
N MET A 58 -8.14 -4.28 -3.33
CA MET A 58 -7.73 -4.77 -2.02
C MET A 58 -8.14 -3.80 -0.92
N ASP A 59 -7.91 -2.50 -1.12
CA ASP A 59 -8.35 -1.48 -0.17
C ASP A 59 -9.88 -1.42 -0.07
N ASP A 60 -10.55 -1.52 -1.21
CA ASP A 60 -12.02 -1.44 -1.28
C ASP A 60 -12.66 -2.65 -0.58
N LEU A 61 -12.12 -3.86 -0.78
CA LEU A 61 -12.56 -5.07 -0.09
C LEU A 61 -12.25 -5.00 1.41
N TYR A 62 -11.01 -4.66 1.76
CA TYR A 62 -10.59 -4.55 3.14
C TYR A 62 -11.49 -3.56 3.91
N TRP A 63 -11.72 -2.38 3.33
CA TRP A 63 -12.59 -1.38 3.93
C TRP A 63 -14.02 -1.88 4.11
N LYS A 64 -14.58 -2.56 3.11
CA LYS A 64 -15.91 -3.14 3.14
C LYS A 64 -16.05 -4.23 4.21
N ILE A 65 -15.02 -5.03 4.41
CA ILE A 65 -15.01 -6.15 5.36
C ILE A 65 -14.87 -5.65 6.81
N ILE A 66 -13.89 -4.78 7.05
CA ILE A 66 -13.57 -4.32 8.41
C ILE A 66 -14.50 -3.21 8.89
N TYR A 67 -15.03 -2.41 7.97
CA TYR A 67 -15.93 -1.28 8.29
C TYR A 67 -17.26 -1.37 7.55
N PRO A 68 -18.05 -2.47 7.76
CA PRO A 68 -19.26 -2.72 6.97
C PRO A 68 -20.35 -1.66 7.15
N HIS A 69 -20.30 -0.86 8.22
CA HIS A 69 -21.26 0.22 8.49
C HIS A 69 -20.87 1.57 7.88
N LYS A 70 -19.70 1.67 7.23
CA LYS A 70 -19.28 2.89 6.56
C LYS A 70 -19.66 2.83 5.09
N GLU A 71 -20.68 3.58 4.71
CA GLU A 71 -21.17 3.67 3.34
C GLU A 71 -20.19 4.37 2.38
N THR A 72 -19.26 5.17 2.89
CA THR A 72 -18.33 5.96 2.08
C THR A 72 -17.09 5.15 1.72
N LYS A 73 -16.74 5.15 0.43
CA LYS A 73 -15.46 4.63 -0.04
C LYS A 73 -14.31 5.34 0.65
N HIS A 74 -13.26 4.59 0.93
CA HIS A 74 -12.02 5.16 1.44
C HIS A 74 -11.43 6.14 0.42
N PRO A 75 -11.09 7.40 0.82
CA PRO A 75 -10.46 8.34 -0.09
C PRO A 75 -9.11 7.84 -0.59
N ASP A 76 -8.83 7.99 -1.90
CA ASP A 76 -7.56 7.57 -2.50
C ASP A 76 -6.34 8.16 -1.79
N SER A 77 -6.45 9.39 -1.27
CA SER A 77 -5.38 10.04 -0.52
C SER A 77 -5.01 9.36 0.81
N LEU A 78 -5.80 8.38 1.26
CA LEU A 78 -5.56 7.63 2.51
C LEU A 78 -5.09 6.20 2.26
N ARG A 79 -5.05 5.74 0.99
CA ARG A 79 -4.69 4.35 0.65
C ARG A 79 -3.28 3.95 1.07
N GLY A 80 -2.34 4.90 1.12
CA GLY A 80 -0.97 4.67 1.61
C GLY A 80 -0.79 4.90 3.11
N THR A 81 -1.87 5.07 3.91
CA THR A 81 -1.77 5.41 5.33
C THR A 81 -2.46 4.42 6.23
N GLY A 82 -2.05 4.39 7.50
CA GLY A 82 -2.65 3.55 8.51
C GLY A 82 -2.55 2.07 8.14
N ILE A 83 -3.63 1.35 8.38
CA ILE A 83 -3.68 -0.10 8.13
C ILE A 83 -3.61 -0.47 6.64
N LEU A 84 -4.00 0.44 5.75
CA LEU A 84 -3.98 0.17 4.31
C LEU A 84 -2.56 0.18 3.71
N CYS A 85 -1.58 0.79 4.37
CA CYS A 85 -0.19 0.74 3.92
C CYS A 85 0.39 -0.69 3.94
N HIS A 86 -0.12 -1.56 4.82
CA HIS A 86 0.32 -2.96 4.93
C HIS A 86 -0.14 -3.86 3.78
N LEU A 87 -0.99 -3.36 2.89
CA LEU A 87 -1.43 -4.07 1.69
C LEU A 87 -0.53 -3.83 0.47
N SER A 88 0.42 -2.90 0.60
CA SER A 88 1.32 -2.52 -0.49
C SER A 88 2.60 -3.36 -0.46
N GLU A 89 3.01 -3.83 -1.63
CA GLU A 89 4.22 -4.64 -1.80
C GLU A 89 5.30 -3.84 -2.53
N LYS A 90 6.54 -4.01 -2.10
CA LYS A 90 7.67 -3.29 -2.67
C LYS A 90 8.06 -3.85 -4.03
N ILE A 91 8.18 -2.96 -5.03
CA ILE A 91 8.66 -3.31 -6.37
C ILE A 91 10.02 -2.69 -6.70
N TRP A 92 10.41 -1.64 -5.97
CA TRP A 92 11.70 -1.00 -6.16
C TRP A 92 12.13 -0.26 -4.89
N GLU A 93 13.45 -0.17 -4.68
CA GLU A 93 14.05 0.68 -3.65
C GLU A 93 15.37 1.28 -4.14
N GLU A 94 15.68 2.47 -3.66
CA GLU A 94 16.96 3.12 -3.87
C GLU A 94 17.42 3.84 -2.61
N ARG A 95 18.72 3.71 -2.30
CA ARG A 95 19.36 4.46 -1.22
C ARG A 95 19.87 5.80 -1.74
N PHE A 96 19.60 6.83 -0.99
CA PHE A 96 20.19 8.13 -1.27
C PHE A 96 21.69 8.12 -1.00
N PRO A 97 22.49 8.99 -1.68
CA PRO A 97 23.88 9.16 -1.38
C PRO A 97 24.11 9.56 0.08
N GLU A 98 25.05 8.92 0.77
CA GLU A 98 25.38 9.13 2.19
C GLU A 98 25.69 10.60 2.53
N ASP A 99 26.11 11.39 1.55
CA ASP A 99 26.43 12.79 1.75
C ASP A 99 25.21 13.71 1.88
N LEU A 100 23.99 13.23 1.53
CA LEU A 100 22.74 13.93 1.87
C LEU A 100 22.46 13.91 3.38
N GLU A 101 22.92 12.88 4.08
CA GLU A 101 22.81 12.79 5.55
C GLU A 101 23.67 13.89 6.22
N LYS A 102 24.77 14.31 5.58
CA LYS A 102 25.72 15.28 6.13
C LYS A 102 25.31 16.75 5.95
N GLY A 103 24.31 17.03 5.14
CA GLY A 103 23.80 18.38 4.96
C GLY A 103 22.78 18.51 3.83
N PHE A 104 21.58 18.93 4.19
CA PHE A 104 20.54 19.24 3.21
C PHE A 104 20.83 20.56 2.51
N SER A 105 20.89 20.54 1.17
CA SER A 105 20.76 21.74 0.35
C SER A 105 19.70 21.51 -0.74
N VAL A 106 18.99 22.56 -1.12
CA VAL A 106 17.95 22.50 -2.16
C VAL A 106 18.60 22.11 -3.50
N GLU A 107 19.74 22.70 -3.81
CA GLU A 107 20.46 22.52 -5.07
C GLU A 107 20.90 21.08 -5.29
N ARG A 108 21.15 20.34 -4.20
CA ARG A 108 21.54 18.92 -4.23
C ARG A 108 20.31 18.02 -4.21
N PHE A 109 19.30 18.36 -3.43
CA PHE A 109 18.12 17.53 -3.23
C PHE A 109 17.20 17.51 -4.46
N GLU A 110 17.06 18.63 -5.16
CA GLU A 110 16.17 18.75 -6.31
C GLU A 110 16.55 17.79 -7.47
N PRO A 111 17.80 17.74 -7.96
CA PRO A 111 18.17 16.79 -9.01
C PRO A 111 18.08 15.32 -8.58
N ILE A 112 18.30 15.00 -7.30
CA ILE A 112 18.12 13.66 -6.77
C ILE A 112 16.64 13.27 -6.84
N MET A 113 15.75 14.15 -6.41
CA MET A 113 14.32 13.87 -6.49
C MET A 113 13.82 13.74 -7.93
N GLU A 114 14.34 14.54 -8.87
CA GLU A 114 14.02 14.40 -10.29
C GLU A 114 14.40 13.00 -10.82
N ASP A 115 15.59 12.51 -10.46
CA ASP A 115 16.05 11.16 -10.84
C ASP A 115 15.21 10.06 -10.19
N VAL A 116 14.85 10.20 -8.91
CA VAL A 116 13.99 9.26 -8.17
C VAL A 116 12.62 9.13 -8.84
N TYR A 117 11.94 10.25 -9.13
CA TYR A 117 10.64 10.19 -9.77
C TYR A 117 10.70 9.64 -11.20
N ARG A 118 11.76 9.95 -11.93
CA ARG A 118 11.99 9.39 -13.26
C ARG A 118 12.17 7.87 -13.20
N LYS A 119 12.98 7.37 -12.26
CA LYS A 119 13.17 5.93 -12.04
C LYS A 119 11.88 5.26 -11.57
N ALA A 120 11.17 5.84 -10.62
CA ALA A 120 9.88 5.33 -10.17
C ALA A 120 8.88 5.18 -11.34
N GLU A 121 8.84 6.14 -12.26
CA GLU A 121 7.99 6.04 -13.46
C GLU A 121 8.42 4.87 -14.37
N MET A 122 9.73 4.68 -14.56
CA MET A 122 10.25 3.56 -15.35
C MET A 122 9.88 2.21 -14.71
N GLU A 123 9.97 2.09 -13.40
CA GLU A 123 9.61 0.87 -12.66
C GLU A 123 8.10 0.61 -12.70
N ILE A 124 7.27 1.65 -12.63
CA ILE A 124 5.81 1.55 -12.82
C ILE A 124 5.49 0.99 -14.22
N GLU A 125 6.12 1.53 -15.26
CA GLU A 125 5.90 1.04 -16.63
C GLU A 125 6.37 -0.42 -16.79
N ALA A 126 7.52 -0.77 -16.23
CA ALA A 126 8.05 -2.13 -16.26
C ALA A 126 7.09 -3.11 -15.54
N PHE A 127 6.58 -2.72 -14.37
CA PHE A 127 5.61 -3.49 -13.61
C PHE A 127 4.32 -3.69 -14.41
N LEU A 128 3.75 -2.62 -14.98
CA LEU A 128 2.51 -2.68 -15.74
C LEU A 128 2.66 -3.46 -17.06
N HIS A 129 3.85 -3.44 -17.67
CA HIS A 129 4.13 -4.30 -18.82
C HIS A 129 4.08 -5.80 -18.46
N GLN A 130 4.53 -6.17 -17.27
CA GLN A 130 4.55 -7.56 -16.81
C GLN A 130 3.20 -7.97 -16.19
N TYR A 131 2.52 -7.07 -15.49
CA TYR A 131 1.26 -7.29 -14.77
C TYR A 131 0.21 -6.23 -15.15
N PRO A 132 -0.30 -6.27 -16.40
CA PRO A 132 -1.16 -5.20 -16.94
C PRO A 132 -2.56 -5.11 -16.34
N SER A 133 -2.98 -6.09 -15.53
CA SER A 133 -4.28 -6.12 -14.86
C SER A 133 -4.12 -6.42 -13.38
N PRO A 134 -4.89 -5.76 -12.49
CA PRO A 134 -4.95 -6.09 -11.07
C PRO A 134 -5.20 -7.57 -10.76
N ASP A 135 -5.88 -8.31 -11.64
CA ASP A 135 -6.12 -9.74 -11.49
C ASP A 135 -4.82 -10.58 -11.55
N LEU A 136 -3.75 -10.01 -12.10
CA LEU A 136 -2.42 -10.65 -12.13
C LEU A 136 -1.59 -10.38 -10.87
N PHE A 137 -2.12 -9.67 -9.87
CA PHE A 137 -1.37 -9.38 -8.66
C PHE A 137 -1.01 -10.64 -7.87
N GLY A 138 -1.87 -11.66 -7.85
CA GLY A 138 -1.55 -12.96 -7.26
C GLY A 138 -0.36 -13.63 -7.94
N LYS A 139 -0.25 -13.49 -9.27
CA LYS A 139 0.92 -13.96 -10.02
C LYS A 139 2.18 -13.17 -9.64
N PHE A 140 2.10 -11.85 -9.49
CA PHE A 140 3.22 -11.02 -9.02
C PHE A 140 3.71 -11.48 -7.65
N LEU A 141 2.82 -11.72 -6.67
CA LEU A 141 3.19 -12.23 -5.35
C LEU A 141 3.94 -13.56 -5.45
N SER A 142 3.41 -14.48 -6.26
CA SER A 142 4.02 -15.80 -6.49
C SER A 142 5.40 -15.71 -7.16
N ASP A 143 5.52 -14.95 -8.24
CA ASP A 143 6.76 -14.76 -8.99
C ASP A 143 7.89 -14.18 -8.12
N ASN A 144 7.53 -13.31 -7.16
CA ASN A 144 8.46 -12.64 -6.25
C ASN A 144 8.57 -13.30 -4.87
N LYS A 145 7.89 -14.43 -4.65
CA LYS A 145 7.87 -15.18 -3.38
C LYS A 145 7.48 -14.30 -2.18
N VAL A 146 6.52 -13.42 -2.40
CA VAL A 146 5.98 -12.56 -1.36
C VAL A 146 4.96 -13.34 -0.54
N GLU A 147 5.21 -13.46 0.75
CA GLU A 147 4.31 -14.11 1.70
C GLU A 147 3.52 -13.04 2.46
N CYS A 148 2.36 -12.66 1.95
CA CYS A 148 1.43 -11.75 2.60
C CYS A 148 0.05 -12.42 2.72
N ASP A 149 -0.26 -12.89 3.93
CA ASP A 149 -1.50 -13.63 4.21
C ASP A 149 -2.74 -12.79 3.90
N LEU A 150 -2.72 -11.50 4.22
CA LEU A 150 -3.84 -10.61 3.99
C LEU A 150 -4.06 -10.37 2.49
N SER A 151 -3.00 -10.12 1.73
CA SER A 151 -3.08 -9.98 0.28
C SER A 151 -3.63 -11.24 -0.38
N ASN A 152 -3.16 -12.42 0.04
CA ASN A 152 -3.61 -13.70 -0.50
C ASN A 152 -5.11 -13.92 -0.28
N VAL A 153 -5.62 -13.67 0.92
CA VAL A 153 -7.05 -13.89 1.19
C VAL A 153 -7.94 -12.88 0.46
N LEU A 154 -7.50 -11.61 0.31
CA LEU A 154 -8.24 -10.61 -0.44
C LEU A 154 -8.29 -10.93 -1.95
N ILE A 155 -7.23 -11.53 -2.50
CA ILE A 155 -7.23 -12.04 -3.87
C ILE A 155 -8.25 -13.16 -4.04
N LEU A 156 -8.28 -14.15 -3.15
CA LEU A 156 -9.28 -15.23 -3.18
C LEU A 156 -10.72 -14.68 -3.14
N ILE A 157 -10.98 -13.68 -2.30
CA ILE A 157 -12.29 -13.01 -2.23
C ILE A 157 -12.62 -12.30 -3.53
N ASN A 158 -11.66 -11.60 -4.13
CA ASN A 158 -11.86 -10.90 -5.42
C ASN A 158 -12.15 -11.88 -6.57
N GLU A 159 -11.58 -13.07 -6.52
CA GLU A 159 -11.82 -14.16 -7.47
C GLU A 159 -13.15 -14.91 -7.21
N GLY A 160 -13.91 -14.56 -6.17
CA GLY A 160 -15.14 -15.24 -5.78
C GLY A 160 -14.95 -16.60 -5.12
N LYS A 161 -13.72 -16.95 -4.71
CA LYS A 161 -13.36 -18.21 -4.06
C LYS A 161 -13.61 -18.16 -2.55
N PHE A 162 -14.87 -17.94 -2.17
CA PHE A 162 -15.23 -17.67 -0.78
C PHE A 162 -14.96 -18.82 0.18
N GLU A 163 -15.15 -20.08 -0.26
CA GLU A 163 -14.85 -21.26 0.55
C GLU A 163 -13.35 -21.38 0.86
N GLU A 164 -12.51 -21.18 -0.15
CA GLU A 164 -11.05 -21.21 0.02
C GLU A 164 -10.60 -20.07 0.92
N ALA A 165 -11.15 -18.85 0.72
CA ALA A 165 -10.86 -17.69 1.55
C ALA A 165 -11.30 -17.90 3.01
N ALA A 166 -12.47 -18.50 3.26
CA ALA A 166 -12.96 -18.84 4.59
C ALA A 166 -12.04 -19.86 5.29
N GLN A 167 -11.63 -20.91 4.58
CA GLN A 167 -10.70 -21.90 5.10
C GLN A 167 -9.34 -21.28 5.44
N PHE A 168 -8.83 -20.44 4.56
CA PHE A 168 -7.57 -19.71 4.76
C PHE A 168 -7.65 -18.81 6.01
N ALA A 169 -8.68 -17.96 6.10
CA ALA A 169 -8.88 -17.06 7.22
C ALA A 169 -9.00 -17.82 8.56
N LYS A 170 -9.78 -18.91 8.58
CA LYS A 170 -9.92 -19.77 9.77
C LYS A 170 -8.59 -20.33 10.26
N GLY A 171 -7.67 -20.67 9.35
CA GLY A 171 -6.33 -21.18 9.69
C GLY A 171 -5.39 -20.09 10.23
N ARG A 172 -5.76 -18.80 10.13
CA ARG A 172 -4.96 -17.66 10.59
C ARG A 172 -5.43 -17.05 11.92
N ILE A 173 -6.68 -17.28 12.32
CA ILE A 173 -7.22 -16.82 13.60
C ILE A 173 -6.37 -17.36 14.75
N GLY A 174 -5.96 -16.47 15.66
CA GLY A 174 -5.10 -16.80 16.80
C GLY A 174 -3.63 -17.08 16.46
N ASN A 175 -3.27 -17.07 15.18
CA ASN A 175 -1.88 -17.26 14.74
C ASN A 175 -1.19 -15.89 14.59
N ARG A 176 -0.60 -15.40 15.69
CA ARG A 176 0.03 -14.06 15.79
C ARG A 176 1.33 -13.90 14.99
N ARG A 177 1.55 -14.67 13.94
CA ARG A 177 2.67 -14.47 13.02
C ARG A 177 2.30 -13.38 12.02
N GLY A 178 2.82 -12.17 12.22
CA GLY A 178 2.59 -10.99 11.36
C GLY A 178 1.87 -9.86 12.11
N CYS A 179 1.63 -8.75 11.41
CA CYS A 179 0.85 -7.62 11.94
C CYS A 179 -0.64 -7.98 11.87
N ILE A 180 -1.13 -8.66 12.90
CA ILE A 180 -2.56 -8.91 13.04
C ILE A 180 -3.14 -7.69 13.75
N ASN A 181 -4.07 -7.01 13.10
CA ASN A 181 -4.82 -5.94 13.72
C ASN A 181 -6.01 -6.53 14.46
N SER A 182 -6.28 -6.03 15.65
CA SER A 182 -7.49 -6.35 16.41
C SER A 182 -8.29 -5.09 16.70
N TRP A 183 -9.58 -5.25 16.81
CA TRP A 183 -10.53 -4.18 17.12
C TRP A 183 -11.29 -4.53 18.38
N ARG A 184 -11.38 -3.56 19.28
CA ARG A 184 -12.24 -3.68 20.44
C ARG A 184 -13.70 -3.43 20.01
N MET A 185 -14.52 -4.45 20.19
CA MET A 185 -15.93 -4.41 19.86
C MET A 185 -16.74 -3.65 20.95
N PRO A 186 -17.96 -3.17 20.64
CA PRO A 186 -18.79 -2.46 21.61
C PRO A 186 -19.13 -3.27 22.87
N ASP A 187 -19.15 -4.59 22.79
CA ASP A 187 -19.36 -5.51 23.91
C ASP A 187 -18.11 -5.75 24.77
N GLY A 188 -16.99 -5.13 24.40
CA GLY A 188 -15.70 -5.24 25.08
C GLY A 188 -14.83 -6.41 24.64
N THR A 189 -15.31 -7.28 23.74
CA THR A 189 -14.49 -8.33 23.13
C THR A 189 -13.47 -7.75 22.15
N GLU A 190 -12.40 -8.49 21.87
CA GLU A 190 -11.45 -8.20 20.78
C GLU A 190 -11.77 -9.12 19.60
N LYS A 191 -11.71 -8.56 18.40
CA LYS A 191 -11.92 -9.28 17.15
C LYS A 191 -10.73 -9.06 16.22
N GLU A 192 -10.15 -10.14 15.75
CA GLU A 192 -9.00 -10.12 14.85
C GLU A 192 -9.46 -9.90 13.39
N GLU A 193 -8.57 -9.42 12.57
CA GLU A 193 -8.76 -9.13 11.15
C GLU A 193 -9.32 -10.34 10.38
N PHE A 194 -8.73 -11.53 10.60
CA PHE A 194 -9.18 -12.75 9.93
C PHE A 194 -10.54 -13.26 10.42
N GLU A 195 -11.01 -12.87 11.60
CA GLU A 195 -12.39 -13.17 12.03
C GLU A 195 -13.42 -12.38 11.23
N PHE A 196 -13.15 -11.10 10.94
CA PHE A 196 -14.02 -10.30 10.05
C PHE A 196 -14.06 -10.88 8.63
N ILE A 197 -12.90 -11.30 8.12
CA ILE A 197 -12.77 -11.90 6.80
C ILE A 197 -13.55 -13.22 6.74
N LEU A 198 -13.41 -14.09 7.75
CA LEU A 198 -14.13 -15.34 7.85
C LEU A 198 -15.65 -15.12 7.82
N GLU A 199 -16.17 -14.23 8.66
CA GLU A 199 -17.59 -13.90 8.70
C GLU A 199 -18.11 -13.37 7.36
N TYR A 200 -17.33 -12.49 6.72
CA TYR A 200 -17.69 -11.98 5.40
C TYR A 200 -17.80 -13.11 4.36
N CYS A 201 -16.83 -14.02 4.34
CA CYS A 201 -16.84 -15.17 3.41
C CYS A 201 -18.01 -16.10 3.69
N LEU A 202 -18.27 -16.47 4.95
CA LEU A 202 -19.40 -17.33 5.31
C LEU A 202 -20.74 -16.71 4.89
N LYS A 203 -20.91 -15.42 5.11
CA LYS A 203 -22.10 -14.72 4.63
C LYS A 203 -22.25 -14.78 3.11
N LYS A 204 -21.14 -14.64 2.36
CA LYS A 204 -21.16 -14.73 0.89
C LYS A 204 -21.50 -16.13 0.38
N ILE A 205 -21.05 -17.18 1.06
CA ILE A 205 -21.41 -18.57 0.76
C ILE A 205 -22.89 -18.82 1.00
N GLU A 206 -23.48 -18.25 2.05
CA GLU A 206 -24.91 -18.37 2.35
C GLU A 206 -25.81 -17.60 1.36
N GLU A 207 -25.32 -16.51 0.79
CA GLU A 207 -26.05 -15.67 -0.20
C GLU A 207 -26.03 -16.23 -1.62
N GLY A 208 -25.09 -17.11 -1.97
CA GLY A 208 -24.86 -17.63 -3.33
C GLY A 208 -25.48 -18.96 -3.57
#